data_663bd15665502ee4fdc0fbe1b5cf6274
#
_entry.id   663bd15665502ee4fdc0fbe1b5cf6274
#
_cell.length_a   1.000
_cell.length_b   1.000
_cell.length_c   1.000
_cell.angle_alpha   90.00
_cell.angle_beta   90.00
_cell.angle_gamma   90.00
#
_symmetry.space_group_name_H-M   'P 1'
#
loop_
_entity.id
_entity.type
_entity.pdbx_description
1 polymer ?
#
loop_
_entity_poly.entity_id
_entity_poly.type
_entity_poly.pdbx_seq_one_letter_code
_entity_poly.pdbx_strand_id
1 'polypeptide(L)'
;INLCLLLFLVLLNISCNSKRAGKKEDVEKDTYANPLFMEGANSSAIYHNGKYYYTHETNEQIYLWVTTDITDMAHSTCKEVWVPKDPSNSHNLWNPEIRNINGKWYIYFAADDGNTDNHQIYVIENDSPDPMQGEFRMKGAIMTNPDWNWGIHPSTFEHKGELYLLWS
;
A
#
# COMPACT_ATOMS: atom_id res chain seq x y z
N ILE A 1 10.42 92.20 13.83
CA ILE A 1 11.53 91.36 14.31
C ILE A 1 11.09 89.90 14.12
N ASN A 2 11.43 89.32 12.95
CA ASN A 2 11.07 87.93 12.66
C ASN A 2 12.32 87.04 12.84
N LEU A 3 12.20 86.14 13.76
CA LEU A 3 13.18 85.08 14.04
C LEU A 3 12.93 83.94 13.08
N CYS A 4 13.81 83.78 12.09
CA CYS A 4 13.75 82.66 11.13
C CYS A 4 14.44 81.47 11.76
N LEU A 5 13.64 80.40 12.10
CA LEU A 5 14.14 79.15 12.67
C LEU A 5 14.56 78.25 11.50
N LEU A 6 15.87 78.12 11.31
CA LEU A 6 16.40 77.12 10.33
C LEU A 6 16.32 75.73 10.93
N LEU A 7 15.43 74.93 10.36
CA LEU A 7 15.36 73.50 10.67
C LEU A 7 16.41 72.79 9.82
N PHE A 8 17.47 72.28 10.42
CA PHE A 8 18.40 71.38 9.76
C PHE A 8 17.81 69.95 9.75
N LEU A 9 17.35 69.53 8.59
CA LEU A 9 16.98 68.16 8.38
C LEU A 9 18.26 67.30 8.18
N VAL A 10 18.66 66.58 9.18
CA VAL A 10 19.65 65.53 9.07
C VAL A 10 19.00 64.30 8.52
N LEU A 11 19.18 64.05 7.24
CA LEU A 11 18.79 62.76 6.60
C LEU A 11 19.78 61.69 7.06
N LEU A 12 19.39 60.94 8.06
CA LEU A 12 20.02 59.66 8.39
C LEU A 12 19.73 58.65 7.33
N ASN A 13 20.67 58.40 6.41
CA ASN A 13 20.64 57.26 5.54
C ASN A 13 20.86 56.02 6.39
N ILE A 14 19.76 55.39 6.83
CA ILE A 14 19.78 54.04 7.37
C ILE A 14 19.88 53.11 6.18
N SER A 15 21.11 52.73 5.84
CA SER A 15 21.37 51.62 4.91
C SER A 15 20.93 50.37 5.60
N CYS A 16 19.70 49.93 5.30
CA CYS A 16 19.26 48.59 5.64
C CYS A 16 20.07 47.59 4.80
N ASN A 17 21.16 47.15 5.40
CA ASN A 17 21.91 46.02 4.89
C ASN A 17 21.08 44.77 5.19
N SER A 18 20.05 44.53 4.35
CA SER A 18 19.30 43.29 4.31
C SER A 18 20.28 42.18 3.91
N LYS A 19 20.90 41.54 4.91
CA LYS A 19 21.47 40.22 4.72
C LYS A 19 20.33 39.37 4.23
N ARG A 20 20.31 39.10 2.92
CA ARG A 20 19.51 37.99 2.38
C ARG A 20 19.89 36.75 3.21
N ALA A 21 19.04 36.38 4.14
CA ALA A 21 19.05 35.04 4.69
C ALA A 21 18.98 34.13 3.48
N GLY A 22 20.08 33.46 3.19
CA GLY A 22 20.09 32.40 2.19
C GLY A 22 18.91 31.48 2.56
N LYS A 23 17.97 31.38 1.66
CA LYS A 23 16.98 30.34 1.74
C LYS A 23 17.83 29.07 1.87
N LYS A 24 17.89 28.45 3.06
CA LYS A 24 18.28 27.05 3.15
C LYS A 24 17.32 26.37 2.20
N GLU A 25 17.80 25.92 1.07
CA GLU A 25 17.17 24.81 0.38
C GLU A 25 17.18 23.72 1.43
N ASP A 26 16.01 23.47 2.02
CA ASP A 26 15.73 22.21 2.65
C ASP A 26 15.91 21.20 1.53
N VAL A 27 17.10 20.64 1.43
CA VAL A 27 17.35 19.40 0.71
C VAL A 27 16.45 18.44 1.46
N GLU A 28 15.27 18.21 0.90
CA GLU A 28 14.32 17.21 1.37
C GLU A 28 15.14 15.93 1.44
N LYS A 29 15.45 15.54 2.67
CA LYS A 29 16.34 14.43 2.89
C LYS A 29 15.55 13.24 2.39
N ASP A 30 15.99 12.65 1.29
CA ASP A 30 15.40 11.45 0.68
C ASP A 30 15.52 10.26 1.65
N THR A 31 14.77 10.36 2.74
CA THR A 31 14.79 9.42 3.86
C THR A 31 13.38 9.07 4.26
N TYR A 32 13.16 7.82 4.59
CA TYR A 32 11.92 7.29 5.10
C TYR A 32 12.13 6.58 6.43
N ALA A 33 11.06 6.42 7.20
CA ALA A 33 11.08 5.63 8.43
C ALA A 33 10.98 4.13 8.09
N ASN A 34 11.73 3.31 8.79
CA ASN A 34 11.65 1.85 8.71
C ASN A 34 11.52 1.28 10.14
N PRO A 35 10.56 0.39 10.43
CA PRO A 35 9.64 -0.25 9.47
C PRO A 35 8.53 0.68 8.98
N LEU A 36 8.00 0.42 7.77
CA LEU A 36 6.85 1.13 7.19
C LEU A 36 5.56 0.81 7.95
N PHE A 37 5.45 -0.42 8.45
CA PHE A 37 4.43 -0.89 9.39
C PHE A 37 5.08 -1.55 10.60
N MET A 38 4.48 -1.37 11.76
CA MET A 38 4.96 -2.03 12.99
C MET A 38 4.62 -3.52 13.03
N GLU A 39 3.55 -3.90 12.35
CA GLU A 39 3.07 -5.27 12.20
C GLU A 39 2.83 -5.55 10.73
N GLY A 40 3.02 -6.78 10.31
CA GLY A 40 2.80 -7.23 8.94
C GLY A 40 3.82 -8.29 8.54
N ALA A 41 3.32 -9.47 8.25
CA ALA A 41 4.09 -10.58 7.70
C ALA A 41 3.64 -10.84 6.26
N ASN A 42 4.51 -11.46 5.45
CA ASN A 42 4.16 -11.97 4.13
C ASN A 42 3.45 -10.94 3.25
N SER A 43 4.02 -9.75 3.17
CA SER A 43 3.44 -8.61 2.45
C SER A 43 3.55 -8.73 0.94
N SER A 44 2.56 -8.19 0.24
CA SER A 44 2.57 -8.02 -1.21
C SER A 44 2.20 -6.59 -1.58
N ALA A 45 2.85 -6.05 -2.60
CA ALA A 45 2.54 -4.73 -3.14
C ALA A 45 2.66 -4.72 -4.65
N ILE A 46 1.77 -3.95 -5.31
CA ILE A 46 1.93 -3.64 -6.73
C ILE A 46 1.79 -2.14 -6.95
N TYR A 47 2.50 -1.63 -7.96
CA TYR A 47 2.30 -0.28 -8.47
C TYR A 47 1.41 -0.33 -9.69
N HIS A 48 0.28 0.40 -9.67
CA HIS A 48 -0.66 0.45 -10.77
C HIS A 48 -1.30 1.83 -10.86
N ASN A 49 -1.28 2.44 -12.05
CA ASN A 49 -1.89 3.74 -12.34
C ASN A 49 -1.55 4.85 -11.32
N GLY A 50 -0.27 4.99 -10.97
CA GLY A 50 0.20 6.07 -10.09
C GLY A 50 0.01 5.80 -8.59
N LYS A 51 -0.45 4.61 -8.21
CA LYS A 51 -0.68 4.22 -6.82
C LYS A 51 -0.01 2.89 -6.49
N TYR A 52 0.37 2.73 -5.23
CA TYR A 52 0.75 1.46 -4.64
C TYR A 52 -0.47 0.87 -3.94
N TYR A 53 -0.70 -0.42 -4.18
CA TYR A 53 -1.69 -1.23 -3.51
C TYR A 53 -0.93 -2.29 -2.71
N TYR A 54 -1.17 -2.32 -1.42
CA TYR A 54 -0.42 -3.13 -0.46
C TYR A 54 -1.35 -3.97 0.39
N THR A 55 -0.95 -5.18 0.69
CA THR A 55 -1.62 -6.10 1.62
C THR A 55 -0.59 -6.90 2.39
N HIS A 56 -0.97 -7.38 3.56
CA HIS A 56 -0.15 -8.28 4.38
C HIS A 56 -1.05 -9.24 5.16
N GLU A 57 -0.44 -10.22 5.79
CA GLU A 57 -1.10 -11.22 6.61
C GLU A 57 -1.71 -10.61 7.88
N THR A 58 -2.97 -10.96 8.17
CA THR A 58 -3.70 -10.55 9.38
C THR A 58 -4.37 -11.73 10.11
N ASN A 59 -4.30 -12.96 9.55
CA ASN A 59 -4.88 -14.21 10.03
C ASN A 59 -6.41 -14.36 9.93
N GLU A 60 -7.17 -13.27 9.96
CA GLU A 60 -8.64 -13.34 10.07
C GLU A 60 -9.37 -12.73 8.88
N GLN A 61 -8.86 -11.61 8.34
CA GLN A 61 -9.43 -10.89 7.21
C GLN A 61 -8.34 -10.32 6.31
N ILE A 62 -8.72 -9.81 5.15
CA ILE A 62 -7.79 -9.17 4.23
C ILE A 62 -8.08 -7.68 4.17
N TYR A 63 -7.04 -6.90 4.44
CA TYR A 63 -7.02 -5.45 4.26
C TYR A 63 -6.21 -5.07 3.03
N LEU A 64 -6.62 -3.99 2.39
CA LEU A 64 -5.91 -3.36 1.29
C LEU A 64 -5.60 -1.92 1.65
N TRP A 65 -4.34 -1.56 1.56
CA TRP A 65 -3.85 -0.19 1.71
C TRP A 65 -3.51 0.40 0.36
N VAL A 66 -3.83 1.68 0.16
CA VAL A 66 -3.49 2.42 -1.05
C VAL A 66 -2.81 3.74 -0.70
N THR A 67 -1.72 4.02 -1.41
CA THR A 67 -0.96 5.26 -1.29
C THR A 67 -0.34 5.65 -2.62
N THR A 68 0.02 6.91 -2.78
CA THR A 68 0.85 7.39 -3.89
C THR A 68 2.35 7.36 -3.54
N ASP A 69 2.67 7.19 -2.26
CA ASP A 69 4.04 7.11 -1.76
C ASP A 69 4.18 5.90 -0.82
N ILE A 70 4.86 4.85 -1.28
CA ILE A 70 5.06 3.61 -0.52
C ILE A 70 5.89 3.85 0.76
N THR A 71 6.64 4.92 0.84
CA THR A 71 7.44 5.26 2.02
C THR A 71 6.64 5.97 3.12
N ASP A 72 5.40 6.39 2.79
CA ASP A 72 4.46 7.04 3.71
C ASP A 72 3.19 6.19 3.92
N MET A 73 3.39 4.97 4.39
CA MET A 73 2.28 4.05 4.66
C MET A 73 1.40 4.50 5.83
N ALA A 74 1.91 5.33 6.73
CA ALA A 74 1.14 5.86 7.87
C ALA A 74 -0.06 6.72 7.43
N HIS A 75 0.01 7.36 6.26
CA HIS A 75 -1.08 8.15 5.68
C HIS A 75 -1.81 7.43 4.53
N SER A 76 -1.58 6.13 4.36
CA SER A 76 -2.31 5.34 3.37
C SER A 76 -3.79 5.21 3.72
N THR A 77 -4.63 5.09 2.69
CA THR A 77 -6.04 4.73 2.89
C THR A 77 -6.15 3.22 3.03
N CYS A 78 -6.81 2.74 4.08
CA CYS A 78 -7.03 1.33 4.35
C CYS A 78 -8.50 0.95 4.19
N LYS A 79 -8.75 -0.22 3.64
CA LYS A 79 -10.08 -0.82 3.54
C LYS A 79 -10.00 -2.32 3.85
N GLU A 80 -10.91 -2.82 4.69
CA GLU A 80 -11.20 -4.24 4.78
C GLU A 80 -11.90 -4.68 3.49
N VAL A 81 -11.26 -5.57 2.74
CA VAL A 81 -11.73 -5.98 1.42
C VAL A 81 -12.30 -7.39 1.41
N TRP A 82 -11.95 -8.20 2.42
CA TRP A 82 -12.44 -9.56 2.54
C TRP A 82 -12.57 -10.00 3.99
N VAL A 83 -13.75 -10.51 4.34
CA VAL A 83 -14.01 -11.26 5.56
C VAL A 83 -14.57 -12.63 5.14
N PRO A 84 -13.90 -13.73 5.52
CA PRO A 84 -14.39 -15.07 5.18
C PRO A 84 -15.74 -15.35 5.82
N LYS A 85 -16.58 -16.08 5.09
CA LYS A 85 -17.91 -16.49 5.55
C LYS A 85 -18.08 -18.00 5.60
N ASP A 86 -17.21 -18.72 4.88
CA ASP A 86 -17.22 -20.17 4.82
C ASP A 86 -16.24 -20.73 5.84
N PRO A 87 -16.68 -21.59 6.78
CA PRO A 87 -15.80 -22.18 7.77
C PRO A 87 -14.59 -22.91 7.19
N SER A 88 -14.68 -23.43 5.96
CA SER A 88 -13.58 -24.18 5.32
C SER A 88 -12.36 -23.31 4.97
N ASN A 89 -12.50 -21.98 4.98
CA ASN A 89 -11.44 -21.05 4.62
C ASN A 89 -11.46 -19.77 5.47
N SER A 90 -11.87 -19.90 6.74
CA SER A 90 -12.09 -18.75 7.62
C SER A 90 -10.98 -18.53 8.63
N HIS A 91 -9.95 -19.37 8.64
CA HIS A 91 -8.83 -19.28 9.56
C HIS A 91 -7.50 -19.20 8.82
N ASN A 92 -6.51 -18.66 9.52
CA ASN A 92 -5.12 -18.64 9.06
C ASN A 92 -4.98 -18.07 7.63
N LEU A 93 -5.54 -16.86 7.38
CA LEU A 93 -5.45 -16.18 6.08
C LEU A 93 -4.03 -15.66 5.90
N TRP A 94 -3.18 -16.47 5.26
CA TRP A 94 -1.76 -16.21 5.10
C TRP A 94 -1.38 -15.78 3.69
N ASN A 95 -0.29 -15.02 3.59
CA ASN A 95 0.37 -14.67 2.34
C ASN A 95 -0.55 -14.07 1.27
N PRO A 96 -1.36 -13.05 1.57
CA PRO A 96 -2.19 -12.43 0.55
C PRO A 96 -1.33 -11.77 -0.52
N GLU A 97 -1.56 -12.10 -1.78
CA GLU A 97 -0.89 -11.52 -2.93
C GLU A 97 -1.88 -10.81 -3.84
N ILE A 98 -1.74 -9.48 -3.99
CA ILE A 98 -2.60 -8.68 -4.85
C ILE A 98 -2.04 -8.58 -6.28
N ARG A 99 -2.92 -8.72 -7.28
CA ARG A 99 -2.60 -8.59 -8.71
C ARG A 99 -3.70 -7.88 -9.48
N ASN A 100 -3.31 -7.13 -10.52
CA ASN A 100 -4.22 -6.67 -11.55
C ASN A 100 -3.96 -7.48 -12.82
N ILE A 101 -4.95 -8.24 -13.28
CA ILE A 101 -4.85 -9.12 -14.44
C ILE A 101 -6.00 -8.79 -15.38
N ASN A 102 -5.68 -8.33 -16.59
CA ASN A 102 -6.68 -7.95 -17.61
C ASN A 102 -7.74 -6.94 -17.09
N GLY A 103 -7.31 -5.99 -16.25
CA GLY A 103 -8.17 -4.95 -15.70
C GLY A 103 -9.04 -5.35 -14.52
N LYS A 104 -8.92 -6.58 -14.04
CA LYS A 104 -9.55 -7.06 -12.82
C LYS A 104 -8.53 -7.25 -11.72
N TRP A 105 -8.98 -7.16 -10.48
CA TRP A 105 -8.15 -7.33 -9.31
C TRP A 105 -8.37 -8.69 -8.68
N TYR A 106 -7.27 -9.32 -8.34
CA TYR A 106 -7.25 -10.62 -7.68
C TYR A 106 -6.41 -10.55 -6.42
N ILE A 107 -6.84 -11.24 -5.38
CA ILE A 107 -6.01 -11.53 -4.22
C ILE A 107 -5.98 -13.04 -4.07
N TYR A 108 -4.79 -13.60 -4.15
CA TYR A 108 -4.51 -15.00 -3.86
C TYR A 108 -4.05 -15.08 -2.41
N PHE A 109 -4.50 -16.05 -1.67
CA PHE A 109 -4.11 -16.23 -0.28
C PHE A 109 -4.27 -17.69 0.12
N ALA A 110 -3.57 -18.10 1.18
CA ALA A 110 -3.76 -19.40 1.79
C ALA A 110 -4.75 -19.28 2.96
N ALA A 111 -5.59 -20.28 3.18
CA ALA A 111 -6.49 -20.35 4.33
C ALA A 111 -6.88 -21.80 4.63
N ASP A 112 -7.46 -22.03 5.81
CA ASP A 112 -7.92 -23.31 6.28
C ASP A 112 -9.20 -23.20 7.15
N ASP A 113 -9.63 -24.33 7.71
CA ASP A 113 -10.78 -24.49 8.59
C ASP A 113 -10.44 -24.41 10.09
N GLY A 114 -9.23 -23.93 10.42
CA GLY A 114 -8.65 -23.95 11.78
C GLY A 114 -7.66 -25.09 11.98
N ASN A 115 -7.55 -26.01 11.02
CA ASN A 115 -6.50 -27.04 10.98
C ASN A 115 -5.54 -26.75 9.81
N THR A 116 -4.30 -26.43 10.13
CA THR A 116 -3.26 -26.07 9.14
C THR A 116 -2.93 -27.21 8.17
N ASP A 117 -3.26 -28.44 8.48
CA ASP A 117 -3.11 -29.57 7.55
C ASP A 117 -4.07 -29.45 6.34
N ASN A 118 -5.13 -28.64 6.47
CA ASN A 118 -6.13 -28.38 5.43
C ASN A 118 -5.88 -27.07 4.66
N HIS A 119 -4.70 -26.50 4.80
CA HIS A 119 -4.34 -25.23 4.13
C HIS A 119 -4.40 -25.35 2.61
N GLN A 120 -5.11 -24.43 1.95
CA GLN A 120 -5.25 -24.39 0.49
C GLN A 120 -5.08 -22.95 -0.02
N ILE A 121 -4.76 -22.83 -1.30
CA ILE A 121 -4.73 -21.52 -1.97
C ILE A 121 -6.13 -21.18 -2.46
N TYR A 122 -6.61 -20.02 -2.06
CA TYR A 122 -7.87 -19.43 -2.51
C TYR A 122 -7.62 -18.18 -3.34
N VAL A 123 -8.62 -17.79 -4.12
CA VAL A 123 -8.59 -16.55 -4.88
C VAL A 123 -9.91 -15.82 -4.78
N ILE A 124 -9.83 -14.51 -4.56
CA ILE A 124 -10.94 -13.57 -4.63
C ILE A 124 -10.73 -12.60 -5.78
N GLU A 125 -11.82 -12.17 -6.42
CA GLU A 125 -11.83 -11.28 -7.59
C GLU A 125 -12.68 -10.04 -7.31
N ASN A 126 -12.19 -8.87 -7.75
CA ASN A 126 -12.95 -7.64 -7.84
C ASN A 126 -12.83 -7.10 -9.29
N ASP A 127 -13.96 -6.89 -9.95
CA ASP A 127 -14.04 -6.43 -11.34
C ASP A 127 -14.14 -4.88 -11.47
N SER A 128 -14.10 -4.16 -10.34
CA SER A 128 -14.02 -2.69 -10.36
C SER A 128 -12.64 -2.22 -10.87
N PRO A 129 -12.58 -1.13 -11.66
CA PRO A 129 -11.30 -0.54 -12.06
C PRO A 129 -10.41 -0.08 -10.88
N ASP A 130 -11.02 0.30 -9.76
CA ASP A 130 -10.33 0.62 -8.50
C ASP A 130 -10.70 -0.44 -7.45
N PRO A 131 -9.75 -1.21 -6.91
CA PRO A 131 -10.03 -2.28 -5.94
C PRO A 131 -10.52 -1.74 -4.58
N MET A 132 -10.35 -0.45 -4.34
CA MET A 132 -10.92 0.24 -3.17
C MET A 132 -12.42 0.47 -3.34
N GLN A 133 -12.95 0.31 -4.55
CA GLN A 133 -14.36 0.33 -4.89
C GLN A 133 -14.85 -1.10 -5.18
N GLY A 134 -16.15 -1.28 -5.22
CA GLY A 134 -16.73 -2.60 -5.45
C GLY A 134 -16.46 -3.60 -4.31
N GLU A 135 -16.64 -4.86 -4.62
CA GLU A 135 -16.51 -5.97 -3.67
C GLU A 135 -15.64 -7.08 -4.24
N PHE A 136 -14.79 -7.65 -3.41
CA PHE A 136 -14.12 -8.91 -3.72
C PHE A 136 -15.08 -10.07 -3.51
N ARG A 137 -15.05 -11.04 -4.43
CA ARG A 137 -15.89 -12.24 -4.39
C ARG A 137 -15.02 -13.49 -4.50
N MET A 138 -15.33 -14.50 -3.68
CA MET A 138 -14.64 -15.78 -3.71
C MET A 138 -14.83 -16.44 -5.08
N LYS A 139 -13.74 -16.90 -5.67
CA LYS A 139 -13.73 -17.70 -6.90
C LYS A 139 -13.53 -19.19 -6.60
N GLY A 140 -12.99 -19.51 -5.43
CA GLY A 140 -12.74 -20.85 -4.96
C GLY A 140 -11.29 -21.16 -4.66
N ALA A 141 -11.05 -22.41 -4.31
CA ALA A 141 -9.71 -22.93 -4.13
C ALA A 141 -9.01 -23.19 -5.48
N ILE A 142 -7.72 -22.94 -5.53
CA ILE A 142 -6.86 -23.35 -6.64
C ILE A 142 -6.44 -24.79 -6.39
N MET A 143 -7.13 -25.73 -7.04
CA MET A 143 -6.88 -27.15 -6.87
C MET A 143 -6.42 -27.75 -8.21
N THR A 144 -5.13 -28.04 -8.32
CA THR A 144 -4.55 -28.64 -9.53
C THR A 144 -4.57 -30.16 -9.51
N ASN A 145 -4.51 -30.75 -8.32
CA ASN A 145 -4.60 -32.17 -8.09
C ASN A 145 -5.27 -32.42 -6.71
N PRO A 146 -6.32 -33.24 -6.61
CA PRO A 146 -6.95 -33.56 -5.32
C PRO A 146 -6.05 -34.11 -4.26
N ASP A 147 -4.95 -34.75 -4.66
CA ASP A 147 -3.93 -35.32 -3.74
C ASP A 147 -2.91 -34.28 -3.25
N TRP A 148 -2.91 -33.04 -3.85
CA TRP A 148 -1.96 -31.97 -3.55
C TRP A 148 -2.73 -30.69 -3.21
N ASN A 149 -3.60 -30.79 -2.26
CA ASN A 149 -4.48 -29.70 -1.89
C ASN A 149 -3.88 -28.74 -0.85
N TRP A 150 -2.73 -29.09 -0.25
CA TRP A 150 -2.03 -28.19 0.68
C TRP A 150 -1.18 -27.17 -0.08
N GLY A 151 -1.17 -25.91 0.39
CA GLY A 151 -0.34 -24.88 -0.22
C GLY A 151 -0.36 -23.56 0.52
N ILE A 152 0.78 -22.89 0.48
CA ILE A 152 1.02 -21.54 1.00
C ILE A 152 1.88 -20.71 0.03
N HIS A 153 2.05 -19.44 0.30
CA HIS A 153 2.90 -18.51 -0.46
C HIS A 153 2.54 -18.45 -1.96
N PRO A 154 1.28 -18.20 -2.31
CA PRO A 154 0.94 -18.02 -3.73
C PRO A 154 1.74 -16.84 -4.31
N SER A 155 2.31 -17.02 -5.48
CA SER A 155 2.96 -15.94 -6.22
C SER A 155 2.71 -16.06 -7.71
N THR A 156 2.31 -14.97 -8.35
CA THR A 156 2.02 -14.93 -9.78
C THR A 156 3.08 -14.18 -10.57
N PHE A 157 3.37 -14.67 -11.77
CA PHE A 157 4.22 -13.97 -12.73
C PHE A 157 3.78 -14.25 -14.16
N GLU A 158 4.11 -13.34 -15.07
CA GLU A 158 3.90 -13.52 -16.50
C GLU A 158 5.20 -13.92 -17.19
N HIS A 159 5.12 -14.89 -18.10
CA HIS A 159 6.22 -15.27 -18.96
C HIS A 159 5.70 -15.61 -20.36
N LYS A 160 6.22 -14.94 -21.38
CA LYS A 160 5.84 -15.13 -22.80
C LYS A 160 4.33 -15.02 -23.06
N GLY A 161 3.63 -14.14 -22.34
CA GLY A 161 2.20 -13.91 -22.46
C GLY A 161 1.32 -14.91 -21.72
N GLU A 162 1.91 -15.85 -20.99
CA GLU A 162 1.20 -16.79 -20.12
C GLU A 162 1.34 -16.39 -18.66
N LEU A 163 0.26 -16.52 -17.91
CA LEU A 163 0.25 -16.28 -16.47
C LEU A 163 0.50 -17.59 -15.72
N TYR A 164 1.44 -17.54 -14.81
CA TYR A 164 1.81 -18.66 -13.95
C TYR A 164 1.50 -18.33 -12.49
N LEU A 165 1.06 -19.32 -11.74
CA LEU A 165 0.94 -19.29 -10.29
C LEU A 165 1.91 -20.32 -9.70
N LEU A 166 2.72 -19.87 -8.75
CA LEU A 166 3.60 -20.71 -7.93
C LEU A 166 3.06 -20.73 -6.50
N TRP A 167 3.27 -21.83 -5.82
CA TRP A 167 3.04 -21.96 -4.38
C TRP A 167 3.95 -23.05 -3.82
N SER A 168 4.09 -23.13 -2.51
CA SER A 168 4.87 -24.16 -1.81
C SER A 168 3.97 -24.95 -0.87
#